data_8bcaa6eca0607e34f050e07fa9e6466b
#
_entry.id   8bcaa6eca0607e34f050e07fa9e6466b
#
_cell.length_a   1.000
_cell.length_b   1.000
_cell.length_c   1.000
_cell.angle_alpha   90.00
_cell.angle_beta   90.00
_cell.angle_gamma   90.00
#
_symmetry.space_group_name_H-M   'P 1'
#
loop_
_entity.id
_entity.type
_entity.pdbx_description
1 polymer ?
#
loop_
_entity_poly.entity_id
_entity_poly.type
_entity_poly.pdbx_seq_one_letter_code
_entity_poly.pdbx_strand_id
1 'polypeptide(L)'
;PQLAELGAIATVDEILPISALTGKNCDVLLDMIKKYLPEYDHEMRYYPVDEYTDKNLRQMCAEIVREKALLLLDDEIPHGIQVVVTNYRESETPIQIYADVYCERESHKAIILGKNGDMIKQISTKARQSIEKLVGSKVNLQLYVKVKPNWRNDERALKDFGLVIEE
;
A
#
# COMPACT_ATOMS: atom_id res chain seq x y z
N PRO A 1 -25.67 -10.34 21.52
CA PRO A 1 -26.28 -9.01 21.64
C PRO A 1 -25.98 -8.13 20.42
N GLN A 2 -24.70 -7.89 20.06
CA GLN A 2 -24.29 -6.99 18.97
C GLN A 2 -24.86 -7.34 17.59
N LEU A 3 -24.94 -8.63 17.22
CA LEU A 3 -25.52 -9.05 15.94
C LEU A 3 -27.02 -8.74 15.83
N ALA A 4 -27.75 -8.87 16.92
CA ALA A 4 -29.18 -8.53 16.97
C ALA A 4 -29.42 -7.01 16.86
N GLU A 5 -28.53 -6.22 17.47
CA GLU A 5 -28.57 -4.76 17.39
C GLU A 5 -28.25 -4.27 15.97
N LEU A 6 -27.25 -4.85 15.30
CA LEU A 6 -26.90 -4.54 13.91
C LEU A 6 -28.03 -4.87 12.95
N GLY A 7 -28.71 -5.99 13.12
CA GLY A 7 -29.88 -6.38 12.31
C GLY A 7 -31.10 -5.48 12.50
N ALA A 8 -31.15 -4.70 13.58
CA ALA A 8 -32.24 -3.75 13.83
C ALA A 8 -31.95 -2.34 13.26
N ILE A 9 -30.70 -2.01 12.92
CA ILE A 9 -30.26 -0.66 12.52
C ILE A 9 -30.39 -0.43 11.01
N ALA A 10 -30.23 -1.48 10.19
CA ALA A 10 -30.21 -1.35 8.73
C ALA A 10 -30.94 -2.49 8.03
N THR A 11 -31.53 -2.21 6.88
CA THR A 11 -31.96 -3.22 5.93
C THR A 11 -30.71 -3.86 5.30
N VAL A 12 -30.30 -4.99 5.84
CA VAL A 12 -29.17 -5.76 5.34
C VAL A 12 -29.66 -7.13 4.94
N ASP A 13 -29.15 -7.68 3.85
CA ASP A 13 -29.56 -9.00 3.37
C ASP A 13 -29.05 -10.11 4.29
N GLU A 14 -27.81 -10.00 4.76
CA GLU A 14 -27.21 -10.98 5.67
C GLU A 14 -26.20 -10.34 6.63
N ILE A 15 -26.01 -10.97 7.81
CA ILE A 15 -25.00 -10.56 8.79
C ILE A 15 -24.15 -11.80 9.15
N LEU A 16 -22.86 -11.74 8.83
CA LEU A 16 -21.92 -12.82 9.07
C LEU A 16 -20.76 -12.35 9.97
N PRO A 17 -20.61 -12.92 11.18
CA PRO A 17 -19.43 -12.66 12.00
C PRO A 17 -18.21 -13.40 11.44
N ILE A 18 -17.15 -12.68 11.13
CA ILE A 18 -15.89 -13.21 10.63
C ILE A 18 -14.71 -12.85 11.53
N SER A 19 -13.63 -13.60 11.42
CA SER A 19 -12.33 -13.22 11.93
C SER A 19 -11.29 -13.39 10.83
N ALA A 20 -10.88 -12.29 10.21
CA ALA A 20 -9.84 -12.31 9.18
C ALA A 20 -8.50 -12.85 9.72
N LEU A 21 -8.18 -12.57 11.00
CA LEU A 21 -6.95 -13.02 11.63
C LEU A 21 -6.86 -14.55 11.73
N THR A 22 -7.99 -15.22 12.06
CA THR A 22 -8.03 -16.68 12.26
C THR A 22 -8.61 -17.43 11.07
N GLY A 23 -9.12 -16.73 10.06
CA GLY A 23 -9.83 -17.31 8.92
C GLY A 23 -11.24 -17.80 9.23
N LYS A 24 -11.73 -17.60 10.46
CA LYS A 24 -13.06 -18.11 10.87
C LYS A 24 -14.16 -17.47 10.01
N ASN A 25 -14.99 -18.32 9.39
CA ASN A 25 -16.10 -17.96 8.50
C ASN A 25 -15.70 -17.14 7.25
N CYS A 26 -14.42 -17.10 6.86
CA CYS A 26 -13.99 -16.44 5.63
C CYS A 26 -14.41 -17.19 4.38
N ASP A 27 -14.48 -18.52 4.45
CA ASP A 27 -15.04 -19.40 3.42
C ASP A 27 -16.52 -19.12 3.19
N VAL A 28 -17.30 -19.03 4.27
CA VAL A 28 -18.72 -18.68 4.22
C VAL A 28 -18.93 -17.28 3.59
N LEU A 29 -18.07 -16.31 3.95
CA LEU A 29 -18.10 -14.97 3.33
C LEU A 29 -17.90 -15.04 1.81
N LEU A 30 -16.92 -15.82 1.35
CA LEU A 30 -16.66 -15.99 -0.08
C LEU A 30 -17.85 -16.63 -0.82
N ASP A 31 -18.50 -17.62 -0.21
CA ASP A 31 -19.67 -18.26 -0.81
C ASP A 31 -20.88 -17.31 -0.84
N MET A 32 -21.06 -16.48 0.20
CA MET A 32 -22.08 -15.44 0.21
C MET A 32 -21.82 -14.40 -0.87
N ILE A 33 -20.58 -13.92 -1.03
CA ILE A 33 -20.20 -12.99 -2.09
C ILE A 33 -20.54 -13.57 -3.47
N LYS A 34 -20.18 -14.82 -3.74
CA LYS A 34 -20.51 -15.51 -5.00
C LYS A 34 -22.00 -15.59 -5.26
N LYS A 35 -22.80 -15.83 -4.21
CA LYS A 35 -24.28 -15.89 -4.31
C LYS A 35 -24.92 -14.57 -4.75
N TYR A 36 -24.33 -13.43 -4.31
CA TYR A 36 -24.86 -12.08 -4.61
C TYR A 36 -24.21 -11.40 -5.81
N LEU A 37 -23.11 -11.97 -6.34
CA LEU A 37 -22.52 -11.45 -7.57
C LEU A 37 -23.42 -11.81 -8.76
N PRO A 38 -23.71 -10.87 -9.68
CA PRO A 38 -24.42 -11.18 -10.90
C PRO A 38 -23.62 -12.17 -11.76
N GLU A 39 -24.33 -13.10 -12.42
CA GLU A 39 -23.70 -13.92 -13.45
C GLU A 39 -23.18 -13.03 -14.57
N TYR A 40 -21.92 -13.20 -14.90
CA TYR A 40 -21.22 -12.36 -15.85
C TYR A 40 -20.93 -13.16 -17.13
N ASP A 41 -21.20 -12.52 -18.28
CA ASP A 41 -20.85 -13.10 -19.58
C ASP A 41 -19.32 -13.09 -19.73
N HIS A 42 -18.73 -14.28 -19.87
CA HIS A 42 -17.29 -14.49 -19.91
C HIS A 42 -16.57 -13.79 -21.07
N GLU A 43 -17.32 -13.25 -22.04
CA GLU A 43 -16.74 -12.52 -23.18
C GLU A 43 -16.38 -11.06 -22.88
N MET A 44 -16.95 -10.44 -21.82
CA MET A 44 -16.65 -9.07 -21.42
C MET A 44 -15.83 -9.04 -20.12
N ARG A 45 -14.54 -9.23 -20.22
CA ARG A 45 -13.63 -9.01 -19.07
C ARG A 45 -13.19 -7.56 -19.03
N TYR A 46 -13.41 -6.89 -17.89
CA TYR A 46 -12.90 -5.53 -17.68
C TYR A 46 -11.38 -5.49 -17.51
N TYR A 47 -10.76 -6.61 -17.07
CA TYR A 47 -9.33 -6.73 -16.84
C TYR A 47 -8.79 -8.04 -17.44
N PRO A 48 -7.56 -8.08 -17.98
CA PRO A 48 -6.87 -9.30 -18.36
C PRO A 48 -6.82 -10.32 -17.21
N VAL A 49 -6.77 -11.63 -17.53
CA VAL A 49 -6.82 -12.72 -16.52
C VAL A 49 -5.64 -12.70 -15.56
N ASP A 50 -4.53 -12.17 -16.02
CA ASP A 50 -3.23 -12.08 -15.36
C ASP A 50 -2.98 -10.72 -14.70
N GLU A 51 -3.91 -9.76 -14.84
CA GLU A 51 -3.84 -8.46 -14.19
C GLU A 51 -4.58 -8.48 -12.83
N TYR A 52 -3.82 -8.56 -11.74
CA TYR A 52 -4.36 -8.57 -10.38
C TYR A 52 -4.52 -7.17 -9.77
N THR A 53 -4.00 -6.12 -10.46
CA THR A 53 -4.04 -4.73 -10.00
C THR A 53 -3.83 -3.77 -11.18
N ASP A 54 -4.50 -2.64 -11.15
CA ASP A 54 -4.31 -1.49 -12.04
C ASP A 54 -3.02 -0.70 -11.75
N LYS A 55 -2.36 -1.01 -10.64
CA LYS A 55 -1.11 -0.34 -10.25
C LYS A 55 0.09 -0.93 -10.98
N ASN A 56 0.88 -0.06 -11.59
CA ASN A 56 2.15 -0.48 -12.19
C ASN A 56 3.19 -0.88 -11.11
N LEU A 57 4.23 -1.61 -11.51
CA LEU A 57 5.28 -2.10 -10.59
C LEU A 57 5.93 -0.99 -9.75
N ARG A 58 6.06 0.24 -10.28
CA ARG A 58 6.62 1.37 -9.51
C ARG A 58 5.71 1.75 -8.35
N GLN A 59 4.40 1.81 -8.58
CA GLN A 59 3.42 2.09 -7.53
C GLN A 59 3.38 0.98 -6.48
N MET A 60 3.45 -0.28 -6.91
CA MET A 60 3.51 -1.41 -5.98
C MET A 60 4.78 -1.38 -5.11
N CYS A 61 5.94 -1.05 -5.68
CA CYS A 61 7.18 -0.87 -4.94
C CYS A 61 7.08 0.30 -3.94
N ALA A 62 6.46 1.43 -4.33
CA ALA A 62 6.24 2.57 -3.44
C ALA A 62 5.34 2.19 -2.25
N GLU A 63 4.24 1.47 -2.49
CA GLU A 63 3.34 0.99 -1.44
C GLU A 63 4.01 -0.01 -0.50
N ILE A 64 4.86 -0.90 -0.99
CA ILE A 64 5.65 -1.81 -0.15
C ILE A 64 6.59 -1.02 0.79
N VAL A 65 7.28 0.00 0.27
CA VAL A 65 8.12 0.87 1.12
C VAL A 65 7.28 1.58 2.17
N ARG A 66 6.12 2.13 1.77
CA ARG A 66 5.19 2.82 2.68
C ARG A 66 4.66 1.87 3.76
N GLU A 67 4.27 0.66 3.40
CA GLU A 67 3.84 -0.38 4.35
C GLU A 67 4.93 -0.68 5.41
N LYS A 68 6.19 -0.82 5.00
CA LYS A 68 7.27 -1.09 5.96
C LYS A 68 7.56 0.12 6.85
N ALA A 69 7.39 1.34 6.34
CA ALA A 69 7.44 2.53 7.16
C ALA A 69 6.30 2.56 8.19
N LEU A 70 5.05 2.24 7.77
CA LEU A 70 3.89 2.12 8.67
C LEU A 70 4.10 1.10 9.80
N LEU A 71 4.78 -0.02 9.51
CA LEU A 71 5.01 -1.09 10.48
C LEU A 71 6.16 -0.83 11.46
N LEU A 72 7.05 0.10 11.15
CA LEU A 72 8.28 0.34 11.91
C LEU A 72 8.31 1.69 12.61
N LEU A 73 7.45 2.61 12.20
CA LEU A 73 7.34 3.94 12.79
C LEU A 73 6.11 4.00 13.69
N ASP A 74 6.23 4.76 14.76
CA ASP A 74 5.18 4.93 15.77
C ASP A 74 4.45 6.27 15.63
N ASP A 75 3.38 6.43 16.38
CA ASP A 75 2.56 7.64 16.53
C ASP A 75 1.97 8.15 15.21
N GLU A 76 1.99 9.46 15.02
CA GLU A 76 1.38 10.17 13.88
C GLU A 76 2.27 10.19 12.61
N ILE A 77 3.53 9.75 12.72
CA ILE A 77 4.52 9.88 11.65
C ILE A 77 4.17 9.04 10.43
N PRO A 78 3.74 7.77 10.59
CA PRO A 78 3.38 6.92 9.46
C PRO A 78 2.29 7.51 8.57
N HIS A 79 1.32 8.20 9.17
CA HIS A 79 0.19 8.80 8.46
C HIS A 79 0.57 10.04 7.61
N GLY A 80 1.73 10.63 7.90
CA GLY A 80 2.27 11.79 7.19
C GLY A 80 3.32 11.45 6.13
N ILE A 81 3.47 10.16 5.76
CA ILE A 81 4.48 9.70 4.80
C ILE A 81 3.83 9.41 3.45
N GLN A 82 4.48 9.91 2.39
CA GLN A 82 4.23 9.49 1.01
C GLN A 82 5.52 8.97 0.38
N VAL A 83 5.41 7.93 -0.44
CA VAL A 83 6.56 7.33 -1.14
C VAL A 83 6.34 7.43 -2.64
N VAL A 84 7.37 7.88 -3.35
CA VAL A 84 7.35 7.99 -4.81
C VAL A 84 8.60 7.31 -5.36
N VAL A 85 8.42 6.33 -6.24
CA VAL A 85 9.53 5.73 -6.98
C VAL A 85 9.94 6.67 -8.11
N THR A 86 11.11 7.29 -7.96
CA THR A 86 11.64 8.28 -8.91
C THR A 86 12.36 7.62 -10.07
N ASN A 87 12.97 6.45 -9.84
CA ASN A 87 13.66 5.70 -10.90
C ASN A 87 13.49 4.20 -10.68
N TYR A 88 13.22 3.47 -11.77
CA TYR A 88 13.09 2.02 -11.80
C TYR A 88 13.79 1.51 -13.07
N ARG A 89 14.91 0.80 -12.91
CA ARG A 89 15.74 0.28 -14.00
C ARG A 89 15.73 -1.24 -13.98
N GLU A 90 14.79 -1.80 -14.67
CA GLU A 90 14.56 -3.24 -14.74
C GLU A 90 15.63 -3.96 -15.56
N SER A 91 16.25 -3.28 -16.53
CA SER A 91 17.31 -3.84 -17.38
C SER A 91 18.63 -4.11 -16.64
N GLU A 92 18.79 -3.61 -15.42
CA GLU A 92 19.99 -3.82 -14.61
C GLU A 92 19.84 -5.02 -13.67
N THR A 93 20.93 -5.72 -13.39
CA THR A 93 20.96 -6.80 -12.40
C THR A 93 22.02 -6.51 -11.35
N PRO A 94 21.62 -6.24 -10.08
CA PRO A 94 20.26 -6.18 -9.54
C PRO A 94 19.44 -5.00 -10.09
N ILE A 95 18.10 -5.16 -10.15
CA ILE A 95 17.17 -4.07 -10.52
C ILE A 95 17.42 -2.86 -9.61
N GLN A 96 17.62 -1.67 -10.21
CA GLN A 96 17.88 -0.46 -9.47
C GLN A 96 16.58 0.30 -9.22
N ILE A 97 16.25 0.54 -7.95
CA ILE A 97 15.06 1.27 -7.52
C ILE A 97 15.49 2.43 -6.62
N TYR A 98 15.08 3.63 -7.00
CA TYR A 98 15.27 4.85 -6.22
C TYR A 98 13.91 5.38 -5.82
N ALA A 99 13.71 5.66 -4.53
CA ALA A 99 12.46 6.19 -4.06
C ALA A 99 12.68 7.34 -3.05
N ASP A 100 11.83 8.34 -3.17
CA ASP A 100 11.74 9.45 -2.24
C ASP A 100 10.65 9.15 -1.20
N VAL A 101 11.01 9.30 0.06
CA VAL A 101 10.11 9.20 1.22
C VAL A 101 9.83 10.61 1.71
N TYR A 102 8.66 11.14 1.40
CA TYR A 102 8.24 12.48 1.79
C TYR A 102 7.60 12.48 3.17
N CYS A 103 7.94 13.50 3.98
CA CYS A 103 7.30 13.80 5.25
C CYS A 103 7.07 15.30 5.38
N GLU A 104 6.27 15.74 6.36
CA GLU A 104 5.86 17.14 6.45
C GLU A 104 6.83 18.03 7.24
N ARG A 105 7.66 17.46 8.14
CA ARG A 105 8.49 18.21 9.09
C ARG A 105 9.90 17.64 9.21
N GLU A 106 10.87 18.49 9.54
CA GLU A 106 12.25 18.04 9.81
C GLU A 106 12.32 17.09 11.03
N SER A 107 11.46 17.27 12.04
CA SER A 107 11.38 16.34 13.17
C SER A 107 10.95 14.93 12.71
N HIS A 108 9.99 14.81 11.79
CA HIS A 108 9.58 13.53 11.20
C HIS A 108 10.72 12.91 10.41
N LYS A 109 11.45 13.70 9.61
CA LYS A 109 12.63 13.25 8.87
C LYS A 109 13.68 12.66 9.79
N ALA A 110 13.97 13.31 10.92
CA ALA A 110 14.93 12.81 11.90
C ALA A 110 14.53 11.44 12.47
N ILE A 111 13.24 11.22 12.74
CA ILE A 111 12.70 9.95 13.24
C ILE A 111 12.74 8.87 12.14
N ILE A 112 12.34 9.20 10.89
CA ILE A 112 12.39 8.28 9.74
C ILE A 112 13.83 7.84 9.45
N LEU A 113 14.79 8.74 9.56
CA LEU A 113 16.21 8.37 9.45
C LEU A 113 16.67 7.50 10.62
N GLY A 114 16.27 7.87 11.83
CA GLY A 114 16.73 7.22 13.06
C GLY A 114 18.17 7.56 13.41
N LYS A 115 18.62 7.06 14.55
CA LYS A 115 20.01 7.25 15.00
C LYS A 115 20.98 6.62 14.00
N ASN A 116 21.89 7.41 13.46
CA ASN A 116 22.89 6.98 12.46
C ASN A 116 22.27 6.34 11.20
N GLY A 117 21.02 6.63 10.87
CA GLY A 117 20.34 6.06 9.72
C GLY A 117 19.76 4.64 9.93
N ASP A 118 19.71 4.16 11.17
CA ASP A 118 19.31 2.78 11.45
C ASP A 118 17.85 2.49 11.10
N MET A 119 16.93 3.45 11.29
CA MET A 119 15.51 3.23 11.02
C MET A 119 15.26 3.13 9.51
N ILE A 120 15.74 4.08 8.72
CA ILE A 120 15.60 4.04 7.26
C ILE A 120 16.26 2.79 6.65
N LYS A 121 17.37 2.32 7.22
CA LYS A 121 18.03 1.07 6.82
C LYS A 121 17.15 -0.16 7.08
N GLN A 122 16.46 -0.20 8.22
CA GLN A 122 15.52 -1.28 8.53
C GLN A 122 14.33 -1.26 7.57
N ILE A 123 13.74 -0.08 7.31
CA ILE A 123 12.65 0.10 6.33
C ILE A 123 13.12 -0.39 4.96
N SER A 124 14.26 0.10 4.47
CA SER A 124 14.81 -0.27 3.17
C SER A 124 15.07 -1.78 3.06
N THR A 125 15.65 -2.40 4.10
CA THR A 125 15.96 -3.83 4.09
C THR A 125 14.69 -4.69 4.00
N LYS A 126 13.67 -4.38 4.81
CA LYS A 126 12.39 -5.12 4.78
C LYS A 126 11.62 -4.87 3.49
N ALA A 127 11.59 -3.64 3.00
CA ALA A 127 10.96 -3.30 1.73
C ALA A 127 11.64 -4.02 0.56
N ARG A 128 12.97 -3.99 0.48
CA ARG A 128 13.75 -4.69 -0.54
C ARG A 128 13.41 -6.17 -0.59
N GLN A 129 13.37 -6.86 0.56
CA GLN A 129 13.02 -8.28 0.63
C GLN A 129 11.61 -8.58 0.11
N SER A 130 10.65 -7.70 0.37
CA SER A 130 9.29 -7.85 -0.15
C SER A 130 9.21 -7.56 -1.64
N ILE A 131 9.93 -6.54 -2.12
CA ILE A 131 10.01 -6.21 -3.55
C ILE A 131 10.71 -7.32 -4.33
N GLU A 132 11.80 -7.90 -3.82
CA GLU A 132 12.48 -9.05 -4.45
C GLU A 132 11.54 -10.25 -4.65
N LYS A 133 10.63 -10.49 -3.69
CA LYS A 133 9.60 -11.53 -3.83
C LYS A 133 8.56 -11.19 -4.91
N LEU A 134 8.19 -9.92 -5.01
CA LEU A 134 7.23 -9.44 -5.99
C LEU A 134 7.76 -9.54 -7.42
N VAL A 135 9.01 -9.08 -7.64
CA VAL A 135 9.60 -9.01 -8.99
C VAL A 135 10.37 -10.27 -9.39
N GLY A 136 10.58 -11.21 -8.46
CA GLY A 136 11.31 -12.45 -8.72
C GLY A 136 12.81 -12.29 -8.99
N SER A 137 13.40 -11.12 -8.69
CA SER A 137 14.78 -10.76 -8.98
C SER A 137 15.44 -9.99 -7.85
N LYS A 138 16.77 -9.95 -7.83
CA LYS A 138 17.53 -9.15 -6.88
C LYS A 138 17.34 -7.66 -7.13
N VAL A 139 17.20 -6.90 -6.02
CA VAL A 139 16.92 -5.47 -6.04
C VAL A 139 17.93 -4.69 -5.21
N ASN A 140 18.42 -3.57 -5.76
CA ASN A 140 19.12 -2.53 -5.04
C ASN A 140 18.14 -1.37 -4.80
N LEU A 141 17.66 -1.22 -3.56
CA LEU A 141 16.70 -0.20 -3.15
C LEU A 141 17.41 0.93 -2.41
N GLN A 142 17.31 2.14 -2.95
CA GLN A 142 17.82 3.36 -2.33
C GLN A 142 16.67 4.29 -1.96
N LEU A 143 16.62 4.69 -0.68
CA LEU A 143 15.59 5.58 -0.14
C LEU A 143 16.18 6.93 0.23
N TYR A 144 15.51 8.02 -0.15
CA TYR A 144 15.87 9.39 0.20
C TYR A 144 14.74 10.05 0.96
N VAL A 145 14.99 10.53 2.18
CA VAL A 145 13.98 11.20 2.99
C VAL A 145 13.98 12.70 2.67
N LYS A 146 12.83 13.20 2.24
CA LYS A 146 12.61 14.60 1.85
C LYS A 146 11.50 15.23 2.67
N VAL A 147 11.65 16.50 3.02
CA VAL A 147 10.61 17.28 3.69
C VAL A 147 9.84 18.09 2.65
N LYS A 148 8.53 17.92 2.60
CA LYS A 148 7.59 18.73 1.81
C LYS A 148 6.47 19.19 2.74
N PRO A 149 6.56 20.40 3.30
CA PRO A 149 5.57 20.90 4.26
C PRO A 149 4.17 20.94 3.67
N ASN A 150 3.19 20.54 4.46
CA ASN A 150 1.76 20.62 4.12
C ASN A 150 1.36 19.93 2.78
N TRP A 151 2.12 18.94 2.34
CA TRP A 151 1.91 18.28 1.04
C TRP A 151 0.50 17.69 0.89
N ARG A 152 -0.14 17.30 1.99
CA ARG A 152 -1.50 16.72 1.98
C ARG A 152 -2.60 17.70 1.58
N ASN A 153 -2.34 19.00 1.71
CA ASN A 153 -3.26 20.07 1.34
C ASN A 153 -2.78 20.84 0.08
N ASP A 154 -1.74 20.38 -0.57
CA ASP A 154 -1.19 20.97 -1.79
C ASP A 154 -1.60 20.13 -3.00
N GLU A 155 -2.55 20.63 -3.80
CA GLU A 155 -3.06 19.94 -4.98
C GLU A 155 -1.96 19.56 -6.00
N ARG A 156 -0.92 20.40 -6.15
CA ARG A 156 0.21 20.10 -7.02
C ARG A 156 1.01 18.94 -6.49
N ALA A 157 1.26 18.93 -5.17
CA ALA A 157 1.94 17.81 -4.53
C ALA A 157 1.15 16.50 -4.66
N LEU A 158 -0.17 16.55 -4.48
CA LEU A 158 -1.04 15.39 -4.62
C LEU A 158 -1.03 14.83 -6.05
N LYS A 159 -1.05 15.72 -7.07
CA LYS A 159 -0.89 15.33 -8.48
C LYS A 159 0.48 14.71 -8.76
N ASP A 160 1.56 15.36 -8.31
CA ASP A 160 2.94 14.86 -8.45
C ASP A 160 3.13 13.48 -7.81
N PHE A 161 2.38 13.19 -6.74
CA PHE A 161 2.40 11.91 -6.06
C PHE A 161 1.45 10.86 -6.65
N GLY A 162 0.66 11.23 -7.67
CA GLY A 162 -0.32 10.35 -8.30
C GLY A 162 -1.51 10.00 -7.39
N LEU A 163 -1.85 10.90 -6.45
CA LEU A 163 -2.96 10.72 -5.50
C LEU A 163 -4.27 11.37 -5.97
N VAL A 164 -4.24 12.13 -7.06
CA VAL A 164 -5.41 12.73 -7.69
C VAL A 164 -5.57 12.11 -9.07
N ILE A 165 -6.72 11.51 -9.33
CA ILE A 165 -7.10 11.02 -10.65
C ILE A 165 -7.59 12.25 -11.42
N GLU A 166 -7.03 12.53 -12.59
CA GLU A 166 -7.61 13.49 -13.54
C GLU A 166 -8.87 12.83 -14.12
N GLU A 167 -10.02 13.48 -13.92
CA GLU A 167 -11.28 13.11 -14.58
C GLU A 167 -11.23 13.37 -16.09
#